data_9949499f1cdc72b5ab7eecac382aa49c
#
_entry.id   9949499f1cdc72b5ab7eecac382aa49c
#
_cell.length_a   1.000
_cell.length_b   1.000
_cell.length_c   1.000
_cell.angle_alpha   90.00
_cell.angle_beta   90.00
_cell.angle_gamma   90.00
#
_symmetry.space_group_name_H-M   'P 1'
#
loop_
_entity.id
_entity.type
_entity.pdbx_description
1 polymer ?
#
loop_
_entity_poly.entity_id
_entity_poly.type
_entity_poly.pdbx_seq_one_letter_code
_entity_poly.pdbx_strand_id
1 'polypeptide(L)'
;NATLMNNTNGSTQTDFTSLSSSDVKGEWLETISEPKYEISYEQGMLIVKCAVSGKARELVATQNSFVAKILRNGTEDRFESDNFKSGDDFYLSYQSSTKGYVAVYLIDDSKNAYCLLPYQSSQDGKVRVDANTRYVFFNSKTAAPLFQPADVDEYNMTCEKAAETNYIYVISSPNPFIKAIDNAVAGLPRELKYEDFQKWLTKNRTADKDMQVEIKTISVKK
;
A
#
# COMPACT_ATOMS: atom_id res chain seq x y z
N ASN A 1 22.06 -11.10 -10.47
CA ASN A 1 21.54 -10.74 -11.80
C ASN A 1 20.06 -11.09 -11.84
N ALA A 2 19.20 -10.07 -11.88
CA ALA A 2 17.77 -10.26 -12.07
C ALA A 2 17.43 -10.03 -13.55
N THR A 3 16.68 -10.94 -14.14
CA THR A 3 16.18 -10.83 -15.51
C THR A 3 14.69 -10.45 -15.44
N LEU A 4 14.31 -9.32 -16.04
CA LEU A 4 12.92 -8.93 -16.23
C LEU A 4 12.39 -9.60 -17.50
N MET A 5 11.35 -10.41 -17.38
CA MET A 5 10.57 -10.89 -18.53
C MET A 5 9.28 -10.08 -18.67
N ASN A 6 9.10 -9.41 -19.80
CA ASN A 6 7.84 -8.78 -20.16
C ASN A 6 6.89 -9.80 -20.76
N ASN A 7 5.70 -9.95 -20.19
CA ASN A 7 4.60 -10.66 -20.81
C ASN A 7 3.79 -9.72 -21.70
N THR A 8 3.44 -10.19 -22.90
CA THR A 8 2.79 -9.47 -24.01
C THR A 8 1.36 -8.97 -23.75
N ASN A 9 0.84 -9.03 -22.53
CA ASN A 9 -0.54 -8.66 -22.20
C ASN A 9 -0.69 -7.37 -21.36
N GLY A 10 0.27 -6.45 -21.42
CA GLY A 10 0.08 -5.09 -20.88
C GLY A 10 0.02 -4.96 -19.36
N SER A 11 0.20 -6.02 -18.58
CA SER A 11 0.38 -5.98 -17.14
C SER A 11 1.86 -6.11 -16.83
N THR A 12 2.46 -5.09 -16.23
CA THR A 12 3.84 -5.14 -15.74
C THR A 12 3.85 -5.94 -14.45
N GLN A 13 4.02 -7.24 -14.56
CA GLN A 13 4.30 -8.09 -13.40
C GLN A 13 5.81 -8.13 -13.23
N THR A 14 6.31 -7.59 -12.12
CA THR A 14 7.73 -7.61 -11.79
C THR A 14 8.04 -8.94 -11.11
N ASP A 15 8.30 -9.98 -11.89
CA ASP A 15 8.77 -11.25 -11.38
C ASP A 15 10.29 -11.19 -11.23
N PHE A 16 10.77 -11.14 -9.99
CA PHE A 16 12.18 -11.34 -9.69
C PHE A 16 12.51 -12.83 -9.71
N THR A 17 12.97 -13.32 -10.85
CA THR A 17 13.51 -14.67 -10.93
C THR A 17 15.00 -14.62 -10.58
N SER A 18 15.37 -15.02 -9.38
CA SER A 18 16.76 -15.22 -8.99
C SER A 18 17.29 -16.52 -9.61
N LEU A 19 18.31 -16.43 -10.46
CA LEU A 19 19.07 -17.56 -11.00
C LEU A 19 20.22 -17.98 -10.05
N SER A 20 20.12 -17.74 -8.76
CA SER A 20 21.03 -18.33 -7.78
C SER A 20 20.37 -19.56 -7.16
N SER A 21 21.14 -20.64 -7.01
CA SER A 21 20.72 -21.93 -6.42
C SER A 21 20.44 -21.87 -4.90
N SER A 22 20.31 -20.70 -4.31
CA SER A 22 19.84 -20.49 -2.94
C SER A 22 18.43 -19.88 -3.01
N ASP A 23 17.45 -20.60 -2.48
CA ASP A 23 16.07 -20.15 -2.29
C ASP A 23 15.95 -18.99 -1.27
N VAL A 24 16.74 -17.94 -1.42
CA VAL A 24 16.63 -16.74 -0.59
C VAL A 24 15.50 -15.90 -1.19
N LYS A 25 14.34 -16.02 -0.60
CA LYS A 25 13.22 -15.11 -0.88
C LYS A 25 13.53 -13.78 -0.21
N GLY A 26 13.89 -12.77 -0.99
CA GLY A 26 14.14 -11.40 -0.55
C GLY A 26 13.00 -10.48 -0.93
N GLU A 27 12.67 -9.54 -0.07
CA GLU A 27 11.75 -8.46 -0.32
C GLU A 27 12.49 -7.16 -0.53
N TRP A 28 12.21 -6.47 -1.65
CA TRP A 28 12.79 -5.17 -1.95
C TRP A 28 12.16 -4.09 -1.06
N LEU A 29 12.99 -3.33 -0.34
CA LEU A 29 12.54 -2.29 0.58
C LEU A 29 12.63 -0.89 -0.01
N GLU A 30 13.74 -0.59 -0.68
CA GLU A 30 14.05 0.76 -1.16
C GLU A 30 14.99 0.69 -2.37
N THR A 31 14.74 1.52 -3.36
CA THR A 31 15.68 1.79 -4.47
C THR A 31 16.60 2.95 -4.08
N ILE A 32 17.92 2.71 -4.08
CA ILE A 32 18.93 3.70 -3.67
C ILE A 32 19.46 4.47 -4.88
N SER A 33 19.59 3.81 -6.04
CA SER A 33 20.10 4.44 -7.26
C SER A 33 19.03 4.52 -8.32
N GLU A 34 19.10 5.54 -9.17
CA GLU A 34 18.27 5.57 -10.37
C GLU A 34 18.53 4.34 -11.25
N PRO A 35 17.48 3.75 -11.83
CA PRO A 35 17.62 2.63 -12.75
C PRO A 35 18.45 3.03 -13.97
N LYS A 36 19.45 2.24 -14.29
CA LYS A 36 20.24 2.40 -15.51
C LYS A 36 19.75 1.39 -16.55
N TYR A 37 19.45 1.87 -17.74
CA TYR A 37 18.94 1.05 -18.84
C TYR A 37 19.99 0.92 -19.92
N GLU A 38 20.23 -0.33 -20.37
CA GLU A 38 21.00 -0.63 -21.58
C GLU A 38 20.04 -1.28 -22.58
N ILE A 39 19.98 -0.73 -23.78
CA ILE A 39 19.13 -1.22 -24.85
C ILE A 39 20.01 -1.83 -25.93
N SER A 40 19.79 -3.09 -26.26
CA SER A 40 20.48 -3.79 -27.34
C SER A 40 19.47 -4.51 -28.25
N TYR A 41 19.91 -4.84 -29.46
CA TYR A 41 19.11 -5.60 -30.40
C TYR A 41 19.90 -6.84 -30.82
N GLU A 42 19.42 -8.01 -30.42
CA GLU A 42 20.10 -9.29 -30.63
C GLU A 42 19.14 -10.31 -31.21
N GLN A 43 19.54 -10.99 -32.28
CA GLN A 43 18.76 -12.06 -32.94
C GLN A 43 17.31 -11.65 -33.29
N GLY A 44 17.08 -10.40 -33.71
CA GLY A 44 15.75 -9.92 -34.06
C GLY A 44 14.87 -9.49 -32.87
N MET A 45 15.41 -9.51 -31.66
CA MET A 45 14.69 -9.12 -30.43
C MET A 45 15.31 -7.88 -29.80
N LEU A 46 14.44 -6.98 -29.32
CA LEU A 46 14.83 -5.86 -28.48
C LEU A 46 15.10 -6.37 -27.06
N ILE A 47 16.33 -6.18 -26.57
CA ILE A 47 16.74 -6.51 -25.23
C ILE A 47 16.91 -5.24 -24.44
N VAL A 48 16.19 -5.13 -23.31
CA VAL A 48 16.33 -4.03 -22.36
C VAL A 48 16.87 -4.62 -21.05
N LYS A 49 18.09 -4.23 -20.69
CA LYS A 49 18.67 -4.54 -19.38
C LYS A 49 18.46 -3.35 -18.45
N CYS A 50 17.96 -3.63 -17.26
CA CYS A 50 17.83 -2.63 -16.19
C CYS A 50 18.72 -3.02 -15.02
N ALA A 51 19.61 -2.12 -14.62
CA ALA A 51 20.42 -2.25 -13.41
C ALA A 51 19.93 -1.26 -12.36
N VAL A 52 19.60 -1.77 -11.19
CA VAL A 52 19.13 -0.98 -10.05
C VAL A 52 19.80 -1.47 -8.78
N SER A 53 20.11 -0.57 -7.85
CA SER A 53 20.59 -0.92 -6.52
C SER A 53 19.61 -0.44 -5.44
N GLY A 54 19.52 -1.22 -4.36
CA GLY A 54 18.57 -0.91 -3.30
C GLY A 54 18.81 -1.75 -2.05
N LYS A 55 17.93 -1.58 -1.08
CA LYS A 55 17.88 -2.38 0.13
C LYS A 55 16.85 -3.50 -0.05
N ALA A 56 17.23 -4.70 0.38
CA ALA A 56 16.32 -5.83 0.47
C ALA A 56 16.42 -6.45 1.87
N ARG A 57 15.35 -7.10 2.31
CA ARG A 57 15.37 -7.94 3.51
C ARG A 57 15.02 -9.37 3.13
N GLU A 58 15.47 -10.31 3.96
CA GLU A 58 15.05 -11.70 3.87
C GLU A 58 13.56 -11.79 4.23
N LEU A 59 12.78 -12.52 3.42
CA LEU A 59 11.41 -12.89 3.78
C LEU A 59 11.46 -13.98 4.84
N VAL A 60 11.22 -13.60 6.07
CA VAL A 60 11.01 -14.56 7.17
C VAL A 60 9.53 -14.95 7.13
N ALA A 61 9.26 -16.26 7.30
CA ALA A 61 7.88 -16.71 7.48
C ALA A 61 7.31 -16.05 8.74
N THR A 62 6.40 -15.10 8.57
CA THR A 62 5.72 -14.43 9.67
C THR A 62 4.39 -15.11 9.94
N GLN A 63 3.99 -15.15 11.21
CA GLN A 63 2.64 -15.59 11.58
C GLN A 63 1.59 -14.50 11.36
N ASN A 64 2.03 -13.27 11.10
CA ASN A 64 1.14 -12.16 10.78
C ASN A 64 0.70 -12.23 9.32
N SER A 65 -0.54 -12.64 9.08
CA SER A 65 -1.18 -12.56 7.77
C SER A 65 -2.46 -11.74 7.90
N PHE A 66 -2.78 -10.99 6.86
CA PHE A 66 -4.03 -10.24 6.82
C PHE A 66 -4.64 -10.30 5.42
N VAL A 67 -5.92 -9.98 5.36
CA VAL A 67 -6.68 -9.81 4.12
C VAL A 67 -7.19 -8.39 4.10
N ALA A 68 -6.94 -7.69 3.00
CA ALA A 68 -7.42 -6.34 2.74
C ALA A 68 -8.19 -6.32 1.42
N LYS A 69 -9.39 -5.74 1.42
CA LYS A 69 -10.25 -5.59 0.24
C LYS A 69 -10.68 -4.14 0.12
N ILE A 70 -10.44 -3.56 -1.04
CA ILE A 70 -10.97 -2.23 -1.37
C ILE A 70 -12.41 -2.38 -1.82
N LEU A 71 -13.31 -1.62 -1.19
CA LEU A 71 -14.75 -1.69 -1.43
C LEU A 71 -15.25 -0.36 -1.98
N ARG A 72 -16.12 -0.43 -2.99
CA ARG A 72 -16.71 0.72 -3.67
C ARG A 72 -18.23 0.81 -3.40
N ASN A 73 -18.68 1.95 -2.88
CA ASN A 73 -20.10 2.27 -2.66
C ASN A 73 -20.86 1.28 -1.77
N GLY A 74 -20.15 0.48 -0.96
CA GLY A 74 -20.77 -0.47 -0.04
C GLY A 74 -19.73 -1.16 0.85
N THR A 75 -20.21 -1.75 1.95
CA THR A 75 -19.35 -2.30 3.02
C THR A 75 -19.26 -3.82 3.04
N GLU A 76 -19.99 -4.50 2.17
CA GLU A 76 -19.94 -5.95 2.03
C GLU A 76 -18.88 -6.39 1.01
N ASP A 77 -18.36 -7.59 1.14
CA ASP A 77 -17.29 -8.11 0.26
C ASP A 77 -17.65 -8.13 -1.23
N ARG A 78 -18.95 -8.23 -1.56
CA ARG A 78 -19.42 -8.15 -2.96
C ARG A 78 -19.16 -6.81 -3.65
N PHE A 79 -18.84 -5.77 -2.88
CA PHE A 79 -18.48 -4.43 -3.39
C PHE A 79 -16.98 -4.28 -3.62
N GLU A 80 -16.20 -5.36 -3.51
CA GLU A 80 -14.78 -5.34 -3.82
C GLU A 80 -14.55 -4.88 -5.28
N SER A 81 -13.71 -3.86 -5.46
CA SER A 81 -13.44 -3.27 -6.76
C SER A 81 -12.08 -2.56 -6.75
N ASP A 82 -11.39 -2.67 -7.86
CA ASP A 82 -10.20 -1.89 -8.21
C ASP A 82 -10.51 -0.74 -9.18
N ASN A 83 -11.79 -0.60 -9.58
CA ASN A 83 -12.27 0.39 -10.55
C ASN A 83 -13.31 1.32 -9.91
N PHE A 84 -12.99 2.60 -9.85
CA PHE A 84 -13.79 3.66 -9.27
C PHE A 84 -14.17 4.69 -10.32
N LYS A 85 -15.24 5.43 -10.04
CA LYS A 85 -15.60 6.69 -10.70
C LYS A 85 -15.43 7.85 -9.74
N SER A 86 -15.22 9.04 -10.27
CA SER A 86 -15.23 10.26 -9.45
C SER A 86 -16.56 10.39 -8.71
N GLY A 87 -16.50 10.55 -7.39
CA GLY A 87 -17.66 10.57 -6.50
C GLY A 87 -18.00 9.25 -5.82
N ASP A 88 -17.38 8.13 -6.21
CA ASP A 88 -17.61 6.85 -5.53
C ASP A 88 -17.06 6.86 -4.10
N ASP A 89 -17.82 6.29 -3.17
CA ASP A 89 -17.38 6.05 -1.79
C ASP A 89 -16.29 4.99 -1.74
N PHE A 90 -15.26 5.26 -0.92
CA PHE A 90 -14.12 4.38 -0.71
C PHE A 90 -14.16 3.78 0.69
N TYR A 91 -14.11 2.45 0.79
CA TYR A 91 -14.03 1.71 2.05
C TYR A 91 -12.93 0.65 1.99
N LEU A 92 -12.45 0.23 3.16
CA LEU A 92 -11.48 -0.84 3.30
C LEU A 92 -12.00 -1.90 4.26
N SER A 93 -12.24 -3.13 3.77
CA SER A 93 -12.41 -4.29 4.62
C SER A 93 -11.04 -4.85 4.99
N TYR A 94 -10.81 -5.08 6.27
CA TYR A 94 -9.55 -5.55 6.81
C TYR A 94 -9.79 -6.63 7.87
N GLN A 95 -8.98 -7.70 7.83
CA GLN A 95 -8.96 -8.73 8.86
C GLN A 95 -7.55 -9.31 8.98
N SER A 96 -7.01 -9.38 10.20
CA SER A 96 -5.71 -9.96 10.47
C SER A 96 -5.85 -11.28 11.25
N SER A 97 -4.92 -12.21 11.04
CA SER A 97 -4.81 -13.45 11.80
C SER A 97 -4.32 -13.24 13.24
N THR A 98 -3.64 -12.11 13.48
CA THR A 98 -3.08 -11.75 14.79
C THR A 98 -3.60 -10.38 15.23
N LYS A 99 -3.65 -10.15 16.55
CA LYS A 99 -3.84 -8.79 17.05
C LYS A 99 -2.63 -7.94 16.72
N GLY A 100 -2.85 -6.66 16.46
CA GLY A 100 -1.75 -5.78 16.08
C GLY A 100 -2.19 -4.37 15.77
N TYR A 101 -1.52 -3.77 14.80
CA TYR A 101 -1.70 -2.39 14.39
C TYR A 101 -1.82 -2.32 12.87
N VAL A 102 -2.61 -1.36 12.40
CA VAL A 102 -2.83 -1.12 10.96
C VAL A 102 -2.66 0.36 10.64
N ALA A 103 -2.08 0.64 9.47
CA ALA A 103 -2.10 1.96 8.86
C ALA A 103 -2.42 1.86 7.37
N VAL A 104 -3.02 2.91 6.81
CA VAL A 104 -3.39 2.96 5.40
C VAL A 104 -2.95 4.29 4.80
N TYR A 105 -2.28 4.20 3.66
CA TYR A 105 -1.85 5.36 2.88
C TYR A 105 -2.34 5.23 1.44
N LEU A 106 -2.72 6.35 0.86
CA LEU A 106 -2.96 6.47 -0.57
C LEU A 106 -1.77 7.20 -1.20
N ILE A 107 -1.27 6.68 -2.31
CA ILE A 107 -0.29 7.35 -3.16
C ILE A 107 -0.97 7.63 -4.49
N ASP A 108 -1.06 8.90 -4.87
CA ASP A 108 -1.66 9.30 -6.13
C ASP A 108 -0.68 9.13 -7.32
N ASP A 109 -1.18 9.34 -8.54
CA ASP A 109 -0.39 9.24 -9.77
C ASP A 109 0.66 10.37 -9.90
N SER A 110 0.54 11.43 -9.10
CA SER A 110 1.50 12.54 -9.01
C SER A 110 2.57 12.32 -7.95
N LYS A 111 2.54 11.15 -7.27
CA LYS A 111 3.43 10.78 -6.16
C LYS A 111 3.27 11.65 -4.92
N ASN A 112 2.05 12.10 -4.61
CA ASN A 112 1.73 12.60 -3.30
C ASN A 112 1.27 11.45 -2.42
N ALA A 113 1.65 11.46 -1.16
CA ALA A 113 1.23 10.46 -0.19
C ALA A 113 0.21 11.07 0.78
N TYR A 114 -0.85 10.32 1.09
CA TYR A 114 -1.91 10.74 2.02
C TYR A 114 -2.11 9.67 3.08
N CYS A 115 -2.06 10.08 4.36
CA CYS A 115 -2.38 9.19 5.47
C CYS A 115 -3.90 9.10 5.62
N LEU A 116 -4.50 7.95 5.29
CA LEU A 116 -5.92 7.72 5.45
C LEU A 116 -6.27 7.14 6.82
N LEU A 117 -5.41 6.25 7.34
CA LEU A 117 -5.56 5.63 8.66
C LEU A 117 -4.18 5.59 9.34
N PRO A 118 -4.03 5.97 10.61
CA PRO A 118 -5.04 6.37 11.61
C PRO A 118 -5.88 7.59 11.20
N TYR A 119 -7.11 7.72 11.68
CA TYR A 119 -7.95 8.90 11.42
C TYR A 119 -7.36 10.17 12.03
N GLN A 120 -7.81 11.33 11.56
CA GLN A 120 -7.32 12.63 12.05
C GLN A 120 -7.59 12.80 13.55
N SER A 121 -8.66 12.23 14.08
CA SER A 121 -9.02 12.20 15.48
C SER A 121 -8.07 11.37 16.36
N SER A 122 -7.30 10.44 15.79
CA SER A 122 -6.42 9.53 16.53
C SER A 122 -5.20 10.25 17.09
N GLN A 123 -5.21 10.57 18.38
CA GLN A 123 -4.17 11.36 19.06
C GLN A 123 -2.83 10.63 19.17
N ASP A 124 -2.84 9.30 19.34
CA ASP A 124 -1.62 8.49 19.49
C ASP A 124 -1.02 8.03 18.15
N GLY A 125 -1.68 8.35 17.02
CA GLY A 125 -1.23 7.98 15.68
C GLY A 125 -1.17 6.47 15.42
N LYS A 126 -2.03 5.69 16.12
CA LYS A 126 -2.07 4.23 16.03
C LYS A 126 -3.50 3.71 15.92
N VAL A 127 -3.68 2.64 15.19
CA VAL A 127 -4.95 1.88 15.16
C VAL A 127 -4.69 0.45 15.55
N ARG A 128 -5.28 0.02 16.66
CA ARG A 128 -5.19 -1.36 17.15
C ARG A 128 -6.33 -2.19 16.56
N VAL A 129 -6.02 -3.44 16.23
CA VAL A 129 -6.97 -4.42 15.71
C VAL A 129 -6.83 -5.74 16.45
N ASP A 130 -7.94 -6.43 16.63
CA ASP A 130 -7.98 -7.76 17.24
C ASP A 130 -7.84 -8.86 16.18
N ALA A 131 -7.32 -10.01 16.61
CA ALA A 131 -7.16 -11.15 15.73
C ALA A 131 -8.52 -11.65 15.22
N ASN A 132 -8.57 -12.07 13.97
CA ASN A 132 -9.71 -12.69 13.31
C ASN A 132 -11.00 -11.85 13.34
N THR A 133 -10.86 -10.55 13.59
CA THR A 133 -11.98 -9.60 13.59
C THR A 133 -11.97 -8.82 12.27
N ARG A 134 -13.12 -8.82 11.58
CA ARG A 134 -13.31 -8.03 10.36
C ARG A 134 -13.67 -6.60 10.73
N TYR A 135 -12.92 -5.66 10.21
CA TYR A 135 -13.17 -4.23 10.31
C TYR A 135 -13.52 -3.67 8.93
N VAL A 136 -14.39 -2.66 8.91
CA VAL A 136 -14.62 -1.84 7.70
C VAL A 136 -14.29 -0.41 8.06
N PHE A 137 -13.17 0.07 7.54
CA PHE A 137 -12.69 1.42 7.74
C PHE A 137 -13.33 2.40 6.75
N PHE A 138 -13.29 3.68 7.10
CA PHE A 138 -13.79 4.82 6.33
C PHE A 138 -15.31 4.89 6.21
N ASN A 139 -16.03 4.23 7.10
CA ASN A 139 -17.48 4.28 7.20
C ASN A 139 -17.91 4.49 8.65
N SER A 140 -18.54 5.61 8.94
CA SER A 140 -18.98 5.98 10.30
C SER A 140 -20.02 5.01 10.87
N LYS A 141 -20.82 4.36 10.01
CA LYS A 141 -21.87 3.40 10.44
C LYS A 141 -21.29 2.05 10.90
N THR A 142 -20.05 1.73 10.47
CA THR A 142 -19.35 0.48 10.83
C THR A 142 -18.17 0.72 11.76
N ALA A 143 -18.02 1.91 12.30
CA ALA A 143 -16.89 2.35 13.13
C ALA A 143 -16.74 1.58 14.44
N ALA A 144 -17.88 1.22 15.08
CA ALA A 144 -17.86 0.50 16.34
C ALA A 144 -17.33 -0.93 16.17
N PRO A 145 -16.59 -1.47 17.17
CA PRO A 145 -16.32 -0.86 18.48
C PRO A 145 -15.04 0.00 18.53
N LEU A 146 -14.28 0.14 17.44
CA LEU A 146 -12.96 0.80 17.47
C LEU A 146 -13.03 2.33 17.61
N PHE A 147 -14.01 2.94 16.95
CA PHE A 147 -14.14 4.40 16.85
C PHE A 147 -15.55 4.85 17.15
N GLN A 148 -15.68 6.10 17.61
CA GLN A 148 -16.98 6.78 17.57
C GLN A 148 -17.27 7.19 16.11
N PRO A 149 -18.54 7.19 15.69
CA PRO A 149 -18.90 7.59 14.31
C PRO A 149 -18.35 8.98 13.91
N ALA A 150 -18.33 9.92 14.85
CA ALA A 150 -17.81 11.28 14.61
C ALA A 150 -16.28 11.37 14.43
N ASP A 151 -15.57 10.31 14.80
CA ASP A 151 -14.10 10.27 14.69
C ASP A 151 -13.62 9.67 13.37
N VAL A 152 -14.55 9.18 12.53
CA VAL A 152 -14.22 8.48 11.28
C VAL A 152 -14.07 9.48 10.13
N ASP A 153 -12.91 9.46 9.49
CA ASP A 153 -12.74 10.15 8.21
C ASP A 153 -13.34 9.29 7.10
N GLU A 154 -14.34 9.82 6.39
CA GLU A 154 -14.96 9.19 5.21
C GLU A 154 -14.38 9.79 3.93
N TYR A 155 -14.17 8.96 2.92
CA TYR A 155 -13.52 9.38 1.68
C TYR A 155 -14.37 9.05 0.44
N ASN A 156 -14.39 10.00 -0.50
CA ASN A 156 -14.85 9.80 -1.85
C ASN A 156 -13.66 9.88 -2.81
N MET A 157 -13.61 9.00 -3.78
CA MET A 157 -12.58 9.06 -4.81
C MET A 157 -12.87 10.22 -5.77
N THR A 158 -11.85 10.97 -6.12
CA THR A 158 -11.97 12.08 -7.08
C THR A 158 -10.97 11.87 -8.20
N CYS A 159 -11.32 12.33 -9.41
CA CYS A 159 -10.47 12.26 -10.59
C CYS A 159 -10.66 13.53 -11.42
N GLU A 160 -9.59 14.29 -11.60
CA GLU A 160 -9.61 15.51 -12.44
C GLU A 160 -9.30 15.21 -13.90
N LYS A 161 -8.47 14.17 -14.14
CA LYS A 161 -8.08 13.67 -15.47
C LYS A 161 -9.16 12.73 -16.03
N ALA A 162 -8.93 12.19 -17.22
CA ALA A 162 -9.81 11.17 -17.80
C ALA A 162 -9.76 9.86 -16.98
N ALA A 163 -8.59 9.53 -16.47
CA ALA A 163 -8.35 8.42 -15.53
C ALA A 163 -7.07 8.69 -14.73
N GLU A 164 -7.03 8.21 -13.50
CA GLU A 164 -5.90 8.26 -12.59
C GLU A 164 -5.69 6.89 -11.95
N THR A 165 -4.42 6.56 -11.67
CA THR A 165 -4.05 5.33 -10.95
C THR A 165 -3.54 5.70 -9.57
N ASN A 166 -4.15 5.13 -8.55
CA ASN A 166 -3.76 5.33 -7.16
C ASN A 166 -3.32 4.00 -6.54
N TYR A 167 -2.42 4.06 -5.56
CA TYR A 167 -1.90 2.91 -4.84
C TYR A 167 -2.29 3.01 -3.37
N ILE A 168 -2.99 2.02 -2.88
CA ILE A 168 -3.39 1.92 -1.47
C ILE A 168 -2.41 0.99 -0.77
N TYR A 169 -1.62 1.54 0.14
CA TYR A 169 -0.71 0.80 1.00
C TYR A 169 -1.43 0.43 2.29
N VAL A 170 -1.67 -0.86 2.50
CA VAL A 170 -2.18 -1.40 3.76
C VAL A 170 -1.02 -2.01 4.52
N ILE A 171 -0.71 -1.44 5.68
CA ILE A 171 0.46 -1.78 6.49
C ILE A 171 -0.04 -2.39 7.80
N SER A 172 0.41 -3.60 8.10
CA SER A 172 0.01 -4.36 9.30
C SER A 172 1.22 -4.88 10.05
N SER A 173 1.18 -4.78 11.38
CA SER A 173 2.20 -5.38 12.24
C SER A 173 1.60 -5.83 13.58
N PRO A 174 2.05 -6.96 14.16
CA PRO A 174 1.74 -7.30 15.54
C PRO A 174 2.40 -6.35 16.54
N ASN A 175 3.45 -5.64 16.13
CA ASN A 175 4.19 -4.70 16.95
C ASN A 175 3.68 -3.27 16.78
N PRO A 176 3.72 -2.43 17.82
CA PRO A 176 3.27 -1.04 17.73
C PRO A 176 4.20 -0.21 16.84
N PHE A 177 3.60 0.57 15.95
CA PHE A 177 4.28 1.60 15.18
C PHE A 177 3.43 2.88 15.14
N ILE A 178 4.08 4.01 14.88
CA ILE A 178 3.43 5.32 14.77
C ILE A 178 3.41 5.71 13.29
N LYS A 179 2.31 6.32 12.85
CA LYS A 179 2.18 6.84 11.48
C LYS A 179 3.34 7.75 11.08
N ALA A 180 3.57 7.90 9.79
CA ALA A 180 4.49 8.91 9.25
C ALA A 180 4.04 10.33 9.66
N ILE A 181 5.01 11.25 9.75
CA ILE A 181 4.72 12.66 10.00
C ILE A 181 4.09 13.25 8.75
N ASP A 182 2.94 13.85 8.90
CA ASP A 182 2.17 14.51 7.86
C ASP A 182 1.82 15.96 8.23
N ASN A 183 1.23 16.69 7.30
CA ASN A 183 0.87 18.10 7.46
C ASN A 183 -0.48 18.30 8.17
N ALA A 184 -0.86 17.52 9.13
CA ALA A 184 -2.14 17.49 9.85
C ALA A 184 -2.83 18.88 9.99
N VAL A 185 -3.43 19.39 8.93
CA VAL A 185 -4.23 20.60 8.91
C VAL A 185 -5.70 20.21 8.96
N ALA A 186 -6.44 20.76 9.91
CA ALA A 186 -7.86 20.43 10.07
C ALA A 186 -8.65 20.69 8.78
N GLY A 187 -9.44 19.71 8.35
CA GLY A 187 -10.29 19.78 7.16
C GLY A 187 -9.57 19.60 5.82
N LEU A 188 -8.27 19.32 5.82
CA LEU A 188 -7.49 18.99 4.63
C LEU A 188 -6.99 17.54 4.68
N PRO A 189 -6.75 16.90 3.54
CA PRO A 189 -6.08 15.61 3.48
C PRO A 189 -4.72 15.69 4.16
N ARG A 190 -4.36 14.65 4.93
CA ARG A 190 -3.06 14.59 5.63
C ARG A 190 -1.98 14.14 4.67
N GLU A 191 -1.43 15.12 3.99
CA GLU A 191 -0.42 14.93 2.96
C GLU A 191 0.98 14.86 3.55
N LEU A 192 1.84 14.05 2.92
CA LEU A 192 3.27 14.01 3.15
C LEU A 192 3.97 13.75 1.80
N LYS A 193 5.24 14.10 1.71
CA LYS A 193 6.02 13.80 0.51
C LYS A 193 6.21 12.29 0.37
N TYR A 194 6.14 11.80 -0.84
CA TYR A 194 6.34 10.37 -1.13
C TYR A 194 7.68 9.85 -0.61
N GLU A 195 8.76 10.63 -0.77
CA GLU A 195 10.09 10.25 -0.28
C GLU A 195 10.12 10.09 1.24
N ASP A 196 9.40 10.93 1.99
CA ASP A 196 9.33 10.86 3.44
C ASP A 196 8.50 9.66 3.88
N PHE A 197 7.40 9.36 3.16
CA PHE A 197 6.65 8.12 3.34
C PHE A 197 7.53 6.89 3.11
N GLN A 198 8.29 6.84 2.02
CA GLN A 198 9.17 5.71 1.70
C GLN A 198 10.27 5.52 2.74
N LYS A 199 10.91 6.60 3.19
CA LYS A 199 11.92 6.56 4.28
C LYS A 199 11.31 6.01 5.57
N TRP A 200 10.11 6.50 5.93
CA TRP A 200 9.39 6.03 7.11
C TRP A 200 9.06 4.54 7.00
N LEU A 201 8.51 4.11 5.86
CA LEU A 201 8.14 2.72 5.63
C LEU A 201 9.35 1.80 5.68
N THR A 202 10.44 2.15 4.99
CA THR A 202 11.70 1.40 4.98
C THR A 202 12.29 1.28 6.39
N LYS A 203 12.30 2.39 7.15
CA LYS A 203 12.80 2.39 8.54
C LYS A 203 12.01 1.41 9.42
N ASN A 204 10.67 1.47 9.36
CA ASN A 204 9.81 0.60 10.17
C ASN A 204 9.97 -0.87 9.75
N ARG A 205 9.97 -1.17 8.46
CA ARG A 205 10.13 -2.54 7.94
C ARG A 205 11.52 -3.14 8.22
N THR A 206 12.54 -2.31 8.31
CA THR A 206 13.90 -2.74 8.72
C THR A 206 13.95 -3.09 10.21
N ALA A 207 13.25 -2.32 11.04
CA ALA A 207 13.21 -2.53 12.49
C ALA A 207 12.24 -3.66 12.90
N ASP A 208 11.19 -3.88 12.13
CA ASP A 208 10.13 -4.83 12.41
C ASP A 208 9.97 -5.84 11.27
N LYS A 209 10.47 -7.05 11.48
CA LYS A 209 10.42 -8.14 10.50
C LYS A 209 9.02 -8.69 10.28
N ASP A 210 8.12 -8.52 11.27
CA ASP A 210 6.74 -8.98 11.20
C ASP A 210 5.82 -7.96 10.51
N MET A 211 6.31 -6.76 10.22
CA MET A 211 5.55 -5.77 9.47
C MET A 211 5.35 -6.21 8.03
N GLN A 212 4.07 -6.35 7.64
CA GLN A 212 3.63 -6.70 6.30
C GLN A 212 3.04 -5.48 5.60
N VAL A 213 3.19 -5.43 4.29
CA VAL A 213 2.63 -4.38 3.43
C VAL A 213 1.95 -5.03 2.25
N GLU A 214 0.70 -4.70 2.02
CA GLU A 214 -0.02 -5.05 0.80
C GLU A 214 -0.32 -3.77 0.03
N ILE A 215 -0.05 -3.78 -1.26
CA ILE A 215 -0.30 -2.64 -2.15
C ILE A 215 -1.45 -3.02 -3.09
N LYS A 216 -2.54 -2.28 -3.01
CA LYS A 216 -3.67 -2.40 -3.93
C LYS A 216 -3.61 -1.27 -4.94
N THR A 217 -3.72 -1.60 -6.21
CA THR A 217 -3.81 -0.62 -7.29
C THR A 217 -5.27 -0.38 -7.61
N ILE A 218 -5.69 0.88 -7.65
CA ILE A 218 -7.04 1.28 -8.04
C ILE A 218 -6.98 2.28 -9.19
N SER A 219 -7.94 2.18 -10.10
CA SER A 219 -8.15 3.13 -11.20
C SER A 219 -9.38 3.97 -10.90
N VAL A 220 -9.24 5.28 -10.99
CA VAL A 220 -10.36 6.22 -10.84
C VAL A 220 -10.60 6.91 -12.17
N LYS A 221 -11.82 6.88 -12.67
CA LYS A 221 -12.25 7.53 -13.93
C LYS A 221 -13.20 8.69 -13.61
N LYS A 222 -13.15 9.68 -14.47
CA LYS A 222 -14.06 10.82 -14.42
C LYS A 222 -15.51 10.42 -14.67
#